data_58a5e38e4a9ca16e8e9a0f208da0ee08
#
_entry.id   58a5e38e4a9ca16e8e9a0f208da0ee08
#
_cell.length_a   1.000
_cell.length_b   1.000
_cell.length_c   1.000
_cell.angle_alpha   90.00
_cell.angle_beta   90.00
_cell.angle_gamma   90.00
#
_symmetry.space_group_name_H-M   'P 1'
#
loop_
_entity.id
_entity.type
_entity.pdbx_description
1 polymer ?
#
loop_
_entity_poly.entity_id
_entity_poly.type
_entity_poly.pdbx_seq_one_letter_code
_entity_poly.pdbx_strand_id
1 'polypeptide(L)'
;MQKESISFIILAAGKGSRMRSNTPKVLHSLAGEPIIFHILRKILSLSNKITLKKIIIVLGHESELVKKDISSNFSGINFAIQDKQYGTAHAVLSAKDLLINTRGKVIVLCGDTPLISIKLMLDLIKLSKNVDLGVSVFKTLNPFGYGRVILNKLNKVFSIIEEKDANKSQKSINLCNTGIYISDISLLFKLLSLVKFNSNKKEMYLTDIV
;
A
#
# COMPACT_ATOMS: atom_id res chain seq x y z
N MET A 1 -21.97 17.68 4.45
CA MET A 1 -21.12 16.69 5.19
C MET A 1 -19.66 17.10 5.06
N GLN A 2 -18.93 17.10 6.16
CA GLN A 2 -17.49 17.42 6.12
C GLN A 2 -16.75 16.30 5.37
N LYS A 3 -15.88 16.69 4.42
CA LYS A 3 -15.07 15.73 3.65
C LYS A 3 -14.03 15.07 4.56
N GLU A 4 -13.84 13.77 4.42
CA GLU A 4 -12.80 13.03 5.15
C GLU A 4 -11.41 13.48 4.73
N SER A 5 -10.52 13.68 5.70
CA SER A 5 -9.11 14.04 5.48
C SER A 5 -8.31 12.77 5.22
N ILE A 6 -7.82 12.60 3.98
CA ILE A 6 -7.14 11.40 3.52
C ILE A 6 -5.74 11.72 3.01
N SER A 7 -4.77 10.94 3.46
CA SER A 7 -3.43 10.85 2.87
C SER A 7 -3.26 9.52 2.16
N PHE A 8 -2.31 9.45 1.24
CA PHE A 8 -1.94 8.22 0.53
C PHE A 8 -0.46 7.93 0.70
N ILE A 9 -0.12 6.67 0.95
CA ILE A 9 1.24 6.14 0.88
C ILE A 9 1.26 5.13 -0.25
N ILE A 10 2.10 5.36 -1.26
CA ILE A 10 2.24 4.50 -2.43
C ILE A 10 3.60 3.81 -2.34
N LEU A 11 3.60 2.49 -2.21
CA LEU A 11 4.81 1.69 -2.10
C LEU A 11 5.39 1.42 -3.49
N ALA A 12 6.51 2.05 -3.80
CA ALA A 12 7.20 1.97 -5.08
C ALA A 12 8.71 1.63 -4.92
N ALA A 13 9.14 1.14 -3.73
CA ALA A 13 10.53 0.82 -3.42
C ALA A 13 11.00 -0.55 -3.93
N GLY A 14 10.11 -1.39 -4.47
CA GLY A 14 10.44 -2.73 -4.92
C GLY A 14 11.32 -2.75 -6.18
N LYS A 15 12.38 -3.56 -6.18
CA LYS A 15 13.34 -3.68 -7.31
C LYS A 15 12.72 -4.21 -8.63
N GLY A 16 11.53 -4.81 -8.59
CA GLY A 16 10.91 -5.36 -9.80
C GLY A 16 11.72 -6.43 -10.53
N SER A 17 12.59 -7.16 -9.83
CA SER A 17 13.56 -8.13 -10.39
C SER A 17 12.96 -9.16 -11.35
N ARG A 18 11.67 -9.51 -11.16
CA ARG A 18 10.94 -10.41 -12.06
C ARG A 18 10.73 -9.84 -13.47
N MET A 19 10.78 -8.53 -13.63
CA MET A 19 10.56 -7.88 -14.93
C MET A 19 11.80 -7.91 -15.84
N ARG A 20 12.96 -8.31 -15.32
CA ARG A 20 14.22 -8.41 -16.07
C ARG A 20 14.51 -7.16 -16.91
N SER A 21 14.27 -5.98 -16.36
CA SER A 21 14.41 -4.68 -17.02
C SER A 21 15.18 -3.72 -16.13
N ASN A 22 15.95 -2.82 -16.73
CA ASN A 22 16.63 -1.72 -16.04
C ASN A 22 15.66 -0.55 -15.72
N THR A 23 14.46 -0.55 -16.30
CA THR A 23 13.44 0.44 -16.00
C THR A 23 12.78 0.10 -14.66
N PRO A 24 12.69 1.05 -13.71
CA PRO A 24 11.95 0.84 -12.47
C PRO A 24 10.52 0.35 -12.74
N LYS A 25 10.06 -0.67 -11.98
CA LYS A 25 8.79 -1.34 -12.24
C LYS A 25 7.62 -0.37 -12.44
N VAL A 26 7.56 0.67 -11.64
CA VAL A 26 6.45 1.64 -11.63
C VAL A 26 6.48 2.61 -12.82
N LEU A 27 7.60 2.67 -13.55
CA LEU A 27 7.77 3.47 -14.77
C LEU A 27 7.53 2.68 -16.06
N HIS A 28 7.30 1.36 -15.98
CA HIS A 28 6.91 0.62 -17.18
C HIS A 28 5.62 1.19 -17.75
N SER A 29 5.56 1.24 -19.08
CA SER A 29 4.41 1.77 -19.79
C SER A 29 3.22 0.81 -19.76
N LEU A 30 2.06 1.34 -19.43
CA LEU A 30 0.76 0.71 -19.59
C LEU A 30 -0.15 1.68 -20.32
N ALA A 31 -0.69 1.28 -21.47
CA ALA A 31 -1.53 2.14 -22.30
C ALA A 31 -0.89 3.52 -22.61
N GLY A 32 0.43 3.55 -22.86
CA GLY A 32 1.16 4.76 -23.23
C GLY A 32 1.70 5.61 -22.08
N GLU A 33 1.35 5.30 -20.81
CA GLU A 33 1.80 6.04 -19.64
C GLU A 33 2.45 5.13 -18.58
N PRO A 34 3.37 5.65 -17.74
CA PRO A 34 3.92 4.91 -16.61
C PRO A 34 2.82 4.35 -15.69
N ILE A 35 3.01 3.11 -15.20
CA ILE A 35 2.06 2.43 -14.31
C ILE A 35 1.62 3.33 -13.14
N ILE A 36 2.57 4.02 -12.51
CA ILE A 36 2.29 4.86 -11.34
C ILE A 36 1.43 6.08 -11.68
N PHE A 37 1.48 6.58 -12.91
CA PHE A 37 0.68 7.74 -13.32
C PHE A 37 -0.81 7.43 -13.31
N HIS A 38 -1.20 6.20 -13.69
CA HIS A 38 -2.60 5.76 -13.60
C HIS A 38 -3.13 5.80 -12.17
N ILE A 39 -2.30 5.46 -11.18
CA ILE A 39 -2.66 5.52 -9.76
C ILE A 39 -2.79 6.98 -9.32
N LEU A 40 -1.79 7.81 -9.63
CA LEU A 40 -1.77 9.23 -9.24
C LEU A 40 -2.95 10.01 -9.81
N ARG A 41 -3.29 9.82 -11.08
CA ARG A 41 -4.47 10.47 -11.70
C ARG A 41 -5.76 10.10 -10.98
N LYS A 42 -5.94 8.82 -10.59
CA LYS A 42 -7.11 8.38 -9.84
C LYS A 42 -7.17 8.98 -8.44
N ILE A 43 -6.05 9.06 -7.73
CA ILE A 43 -5.99 9.70 -6.41
C ILE A 43 -6.32 11.19 -6.53
N LEU A 44 -5.73 11.90 -7.47
CA LEU A 44 -5.98 13.32 -7.68
C LEU A 44 -7.43 13.61 -8.05
N SER A 45 -8.08 12.73 -8.81
CA SER A 45 -9.49 12.86 -9.16
C SER A 45 -10.44 12.74 -7.95
N LEU A 46 -9.98 12.22 -6.81
CA LEU A 46 -10.74 12.18 -5.57
C LEU A 46 -10.86 13.53 -4.84
N SER A 47 -10.06 14.55 -5.21
CA SER A 47 -10.02 15.85 -4.52
C SER A 47 -11.39 16.53 -4.37
N ASN A 48 -12.32 16.26 -5.29
CA ASN A 48 -13.69 16.76 -5.20
C ASN A 48 -14.55 16.02 -4.15
N LYS A 49 -14.14 14.82 -3.73
CA LYS A 49 -14.89 13.93 -2.83
C LYS A 49 -14.31 13.86 -1.42
N ILE A 50 -13.02 14.11 -1.28
CA ILE A 50 -12.27 14.05 -0.02
C ILE A 50 -11.46 15.34 0.20
N THR A 51 -10.98 15.56 1.42
CA THR A 51 -9.92 16.51 1.70
C THR A 51 -8.58 15.80 1.55
N LEU A 52 -7.99 15.88 0.36
CA LEU A 52 -6.68 15.27 0.09
C LEU A 52 -5.60 16.03 0.86
N LYS A 53 -4.91 15.36 1.78
CA LYS A 53 -3.88 15.97 2.65
C LYS A 53 -2.48 15.79 2.05
N LYS A 54 -2.03 14.56 1.88
CA LYS A 54 -0.71 14.25 1.34
C LYS A 54 -0.77 13.04 0.42
N ILE A 55 0.05 13.06 -0.63
CA ILE A 55 0.41 11.90 -1.42
C ILE A 55 1.89 11.67 -1.21
N ILE A 56 2.27 10.51 -0.69
CA ILE A 56 3.65 10.14 -0.40
C ILE A 56 3.99 8.89 -1.21
N ILE A 57 5.05 8.96 -1.99
CA ILE A 57 5.58 7.82 -2.74
C ILE A 57 6.84 7.34 -2.03
N VAL A 58 6.84 6.09 -1.59
CA VAL A 58 8.00 5.45 -0.98
C VAL A 58 8.85 4.84 -2.09
N LEU A 59 10.04 5.37 -2.27
CA LEU A 59 11.00 4.96 -3.30
C LEU A 59 12.16 4.18 -2.68
N GLY A 60 12.81 3.33 -3.47
CA GLY A 60 14.03 2.60 -3.12
C GLY A 60 15.28 3.27 -3.68
N HIS A 61 16.31 2.47 -3.89
CA HIS A 61 17.66 2.95 -4.19
C HIS A 61 17.81 3.68 -5.54
N GLU A 62 16.99 3.36 -6.56
CA GLU A 62 16.97 4.02 -7.87
C GLU A 62 15.92 5.13 -7.94
N SER A 63 15.86 5.92 -6.89
CA SER A 63 14.77 6.87 -6.65
C SER A 63 14.76 8.08 -7.60
N GLU A 64 15.92 8.52 -8.08
CA GLU A 64 16.03 9.81 -8.77
C GLU A 64 15.31 9.83 -10.13
N LEU A 65 15.37 8.74 -10.91
CA LEU A 65 14.65 8.65 -12.17
C LEU A 65 13.14 8.70 -11.96
N VAL A 66 12.62 7.91 -11.01
CA VAL A 66 11.19 7.87 -10.68
C VAL A 66 10.73 9.21 -10.14
N LYS A 67 11.51 9.82 -9.24
CA LYS A 67 11.21 11.12 -8.65
C LYS A 67 11.18 12.23 -9.72
N LYS A 68 12.17 12.26 -10.61
CA LYS A 68 12.24 13.24 -11.71
C LYS A 68 11.01 13.13 -12.60
N ASP A 69 10.68 11.92 -13.06
CA ASP A 69 9.57 11.68 -13.98
C ASP A 69 8.22 12.07 -13.36
N ILE A 70 7.99 11.67 -12.10
CA ILE A 70 6.78 12.06 -11.37
C ILE A 70 6.72 13.55 -11.14
N SER A 71 7.81 14.20 -10.69
CA SER A 71 7.83 15.64 -10.39
C SER A 71 7.64 16.52 -11.63
N SER A 72 8.03 16.02 -12.81
CA SER A 72 7.81 16.72 -14.08
C SER A 72 6.34 16.70 -14.54
N ASN A 73 5.54 15.74 -14.04
CA ASN A 73 4.16 15.52 -14.50
C ASN A 73 3.10 15.79 -13.42
N PHE A 74 3.48 15.77 -12.14
CA PHE A 74 2.56 15.93 -11.01
C PHE A 74 3.15 16.86 -9.95
N SER A 75 2.34 17.82 -9.48
CA SER A 75 2.68 18.70 -8.35
C SER A 75 2.12 18.16 -7.03
N GLY A 76 2.69 18.59 -5.91
CA GLY A 76 2.20 18.26 -4.56
C GLY A 76 2.47 16.83 -4.12
N ILE A 77 3.37 16.11 -4.79
CA ILE A 77 3.80 14.76 -4.41
C ILE A 77 4.99 14.84 -3.46
N ASN A 78 4.95 14.08 -2.38
CA ASN A 78 6.05 13.93 -1.43
C ASN A 78 6.75 12.59 -1.67
N PHE A 79 8.04 12.53 -1.39
CA PHE A 79 8.85 11.32 -1.54
C PHE A 79 9.48 10.94 -0.22
N ALA A 80 9.38 9.67 0.14
CA ALA A 80 10.10 9.03 1.22
C ALA A 80 11.07 8.00 0.64
N ILE A 81 12.25 7.88 1.22
CA ILE A 81 13.26 6.92 0.75
C ILE A 81 13.32 5.74 1.72
N GLN A 82 13.18 4.56 1.19
CA GLN A 82 13.44 3.31 1.90
C GLN A 82 14.89 2.88 1.62
N ASP A 83 15.82 3.24 2.48
CA ASP A 83 17.25 2.97 2.27
C ASP A 83 17.57 1.48 2.23
N LYS A 84 16.94 0.70 3.10
CA LYS A 84 17.09 -0.75 3.18
C LYS A 84 15.77 -1.43 2.92
N GLN A 85 15.75 -2.40 2.01
CA GLN A 85 14.51 -3.10 1.65
C GLN A 85 14.15 -4.18 2.68
N TYR A 86 13.81 -3.74 3.90
CA TYR A 86 13.39 -4.63 4.99
C TYR A 86 11.89 -4.96 4.95
N GLY A 87 11.26 -4.95 3.79
CA GLY A 87 9.88 -5.35 3.60
C GLY A 87 8.87 -4.18 3.59
N THR A 88 7.60 -4.54 3.46
CA THR A 88 6.50 -3.58 3.21
C THR A 88 6.16 -2.72 4.43
N ALA A 89 6.26 -3.27 5.66
CA ALA A 89 6.08 -2.47 6.88
C ALA A 89 7.17 -1.40 7.01
N HIS A 90 8.43 -1.76 6.74
CA HIS A 90 9.54 -0.81 6.74
C HIS A 90 9.38 0.28 5.68
N ALA A 91 8.84 -0.07 4.50
CA ALA A 91 8.52 0.91 3.47
C ALA A 91 7.50 1.94 3.96
N VAL A 92 6.42 1.50 4.63
CA VAL A 92 5.42 2.43 5.21
C VAL A 92 6.04 3.27 6.32
N LEU A 93 6.90 2.70 7.17
CA LEU A 93 7.60 3.44 8.23
C LEU A 93 8.48 4.56 7.68
N SER A 94 9.08 4.40 6.50
CA SER A 94 9.88 5.45 5.86
C SER A 94 9.07 6.73 5.54
N ALA A 95 7.74 6.63 5.47
CA ALA A 95 6.86 7.79 5.26
C ALA A 95 6.44 8.51 6.56
N LYS A 96 6.84 8.01 7.75
CA LYS A 96 6.35 8.47 9.05
C LYS A 96 6.56 9.96 9.26
N ASP A 97 7.76 10.46 9.03
CA ASP A 97 8.13 11.84 9.32
C ASP A 97 7.35 12.84 8.46
N LEU A 98 6.97 12.43 7.26
CA LEU A 98 6.14 13.24 6.37
C LEU A 98 4.68 13.35 6.87
N LEU A 99 4.24 12.51 7.81
CA LEU A 99 2.88 12.46 8.34
C LEU A 99 2.76 12.86 9.81
N ILE A 100 3.87 13.17 10.50
CA ILE A 100 3.91 13.37 11.97
C ILE A 100 2.89 14.41 12.47
N ASN A 101 2.66 15.48 11.70
CA ASN A 101 1.71 16.55 12.03
C ASN A 101 0.43 16.49 11.19
N THR A 102 0.16 15.37 10.53
CA THR A 102 -1.00 15.20 9.67
C THR A 102 -2.07 14.38 10.41
N ARG A 103 -3.28 14.94 10.51
CA ARG A 103 -4.44 14.24 11.07
C ARG A 103 -5.31 13.67 9.96
N GLY A 104 -6.05 12.61 10.27
CA GLY A 104 -6.98 11.94 9.37
C GLY A 104 -6.54 10.52 9.08
N LYS A 105 -7.06 9.98 8.00
CA LYS A 105 -6.81 8.60 7.60
C LYS A 105 -5.75 8.51 6.51
N VAL A 106 -5.14 7.35 6.41
CA VAL A 106 -4.17 7.05 5.35
C VAL A 106 -4.56 5.77 4.63
N ILE A 107 -4.50 5.81 3.29
CA ILE A 107 -4.60 4.63 2.45
C ILE A 107 -3.19 4.25 2.00
N VAL A 108 -2.80 3.01 2.26
CA VAL A 108 -1.56 2.42 1.74
C VAL A 108 -1.89 1.65 0.47
N LEU A 109 -1.14 1.90 -0.60
CA LEU A 109 -1.31 1.30 -1.93
C LEU A 109 0.01 0.74 -2.44
N CYS A 110 -0.07 -0.30 -3.27
CA CYS A 110 1.08 -0.75 -4.05
C CYS A 110 1.19 0.07 -5.34
N GLY A 111 2.38 0.57 -5.66
CA GLY A 111 2.64 1.40 -6.85
C GLY A 111 2.57 0.65 -8.19
N ASP A 112 2.38 -0.65 -8.15
CA ASP A 112 2.25 -1.54 -9.29
C ASP A 112 0.83 -2.08 -9.51
N THR A 113 -0.17 -1.45 -8.92
CA THR A 113 -1.59 -1.82 -9.04
C THR A 113 -2.40 -0.75 -9.81
N PRO A 114 -2.11 -0.51 -11.12
CA PRO A 114 -2.69 0.59 -11.89
C PRO A 114 -4.21 0.48 -12.07
N LEU A 115 -4.77 -0.72 -11.92
CA LEU A 115 -6.20 -0.97 -12.13
C LEU A 115 -7.06 -0.75 -10.88
N ILE A 116 -6.47 -0.27 -9.77
CA ILE A 116 -7.27 0.13 -8.60
C ILE A 116 -8.39 1.09 -9.02
N SER A 117 -9.62 0.82 -8.58
CA SER A 117 -10.75 1.67 -8.94
C SER A 117 -10.96 2.80 -7.93
N ILE A 118 -11.47 3.93 -8.41
CA ILE A 118 -11.93 5.04 -7.56
C ILE A 118 -13.00 4.55 -6.58
N LYS A 119 -13.90 3.67 -7.05
CA LYS A 119 -14.93 3.06 -6.22
C LYS A 119 -14.34 2.33 -5.01
N LEU A 120 -13.33 1.48 -5.21
CA LEU A 120 -12.68 0.76 -4.11
C LEU A 120 -12.09 1.73 -3.07
N MET A 121 -11.41 2.78 -3.50
CA MET A 121 -10.86 3.77 -2.58
C MET A 121 -11.96 4.47 -1.77
N LEU A 122 -13.07 4.84 -2.39
CA LEU A 122 -14.22 5.43 -1.70
C LEU A 122 -14.92 4.45 -0.75
N ASP A 123 -15.04 3.18 -1.13
CA ASP A 123 -15.62 2.14 -0.28
C ASP A 123 -14.74 1.91 0.97
N LEU A 124 -13.40 1.91 0.83
CA LEU A 124 -12.47 1.84 1.95
C LEU A 124 -12.61 3.06 2.88
N ILE A 125 -12.72 4.27 2.33
CA ILE A 125 -12.93 5.50 3.11
C ILE A 125 -14.26 5.42 3.87
N LYS A 126 -15.32 4.93 3.24
CA LYS A 126 -16.61 4.73 3.92
C LYS A 126 -16.50 3.68 5.03
N LEU A 127 -15.85 2.56 4.76
CA LEU A 127 -15.63 1.48 5.74
C LEU A 127 -14.87 1.98 6.97
N SER A 128 -13.85 2.81 6.78
CA SER A 128 -12.97 3.29 7.84
C SER A 128 -13.65 4.17 8.89
N LYS A 129 -14.91 4.55 8.70
CA LYS A 129 -15.70 5.23 9.73
C LYS A 129 -16.12 4.29 10.87
N ASN A 130 -16.17 2.99 10.58
CA ASN A 130 -16.70 1.98 11.49
C ASN A 130 -15.66 0.94 11.91
N VAL A 131 -14.41 1.07 11.43
CA VAL A 131 -13.32 0.15 11.73
C VAL A 131 -12.01 0.92 11.93
N ASP A 132 -11.16 0.39 12.79
CA ASP A 132 -9.84 0.96 13.06
C ASP A 132 -8.85 0.70 11.94
N LEU A 133 -8.89 -0.51 11.38
CA LEU A 133 -8.06 -0.96 10.26
C LEU A 133 -8.94 -1.67 9.25
N GLY A 134 -8.94 -1.20 8.00
CA GLY A 134 -9.59 -1.83 6.87
C GLY A 134 -8.55 -2.39 5.89
N VAL A 135 -8.85 -3.56 5.33
CA VAL A 135 -8.02 -4.19 4.30
C VAL A 135 -8.88 -4.59 3.11
N SER A 136 -8.37 -4.36 1.92
CA SER A 136 -9.01 -4.83 0.70
C SER A 136 -8.59 -6.28 0.42
N VAL A 137 -9.57 -7.11 0.11
CA VAL A 137 -9.37 -8.53 -0.18
C VAL A 137 -10.08 -8.93 -1.48
N PHE A 138 -9.64 -10.03 -2.08
CA PHE A 138 -10.29 -10.60 -3.26
C PHE A 138 -10.27 -12.11 -3.20
N LYS A 139 -11.20 -12.74 -3.92
CA LYS A 139 -11.22 -14.19 -4.11
C LYS A 139 -10.63 -14.56 -5.47
N THR A 140 -9.82 -15.61 -5.50
CA THR A 140 -9.23 -16.12 -6.74
C THR A 140 -9.16 -17.65 -6.72
N LEU A 141 -9.28 -18.26 -7.90
CA LEU A 141 -9.08 -19.70 -8.07
C LEU A 141 -7.60 -20.10 -8.01
N ASN A 142 -6.72 -19.17 -8.33
CA ASN A 142 -5.27 -19.36 -8.19
C ASN A 142 -4.68 -18.37 -7.19
N PRO A 143 -4.63 -18.72 -5.89
CA PRO A 143 -4.12 -17.84 -4.84
C PRO A 143 -2.59 -17.80 -4.75
N PHE A 144 -1.86 -18.50 -5.60
CA PHE A 144 -0.40 -18.56 -5.56
C PHE A 144 0.26 -17.19 -5.58
N GLY A 145 1.17 -16.96 -4.65
CA GLY A 145 1.94 -15.72 -4.54
C GLY A 145 1.27 -14.59 -3.75
N TYR A 146 0.03 -14.75 -3.29
CA TYR A 146 -0.67 -13.75 -2.48
C TYR A 146 -0.68 -14.12 -0.99
N GLY A 147 -0.78 -13.13 -0.11
CA GLY A 147 -1.08 -13.37 1.30
C GLY A 147 -2.49 -13.90 1.48
N ARG A 148 -2.65 -14.92 2.33
CA ARG A 148 -3.95 -15.56 2.63
C ARG A 148 -4.62 -14.86 3.79
N VAL A 149 -5.88 -14.49 3.60
CA VAL A 149 -6.69 -13.82 4.62
C VAL A 149 -7.49 -14.84 5.40
N ILE A 150 -7.26 -14.87 6.71
CA ILE A 150 -7.98 -15.72 7.65
C ILE A 150 -9.05 -14.88 8.34
N LEU A 151 -10.27 -15.36 8.30
CA LEU A 151 -11.40 -14.72 8.97
C LEU A 151 -11.70 -15.44 10.30
N ASN A 152 -12.13 -14.66 11.29
CA ASN A 152 -12.69 -15.23 12.52
C ASN A 152 -14.18 -15.64 12.33
N LYS A 153 -14.79 -16.18 13.39
CA LYS A 153 -16.21 -16.61 13.37
C LYS A 153 -17.20 -15.48 13.08
N LEU A 154 -16.80 -14.21 13.23
CA LEU A 154 -17.60 -13.01 12.94
C LEU A 154 -17.33 -12.46 11.55
N ASN A 155 -16.67 -13.19 10.66
CA ASN A 155 -16.25 -12.75 9.32
C ASN A 155 -15.37 -11.48 9.33
N LYS A 156 -14.66 -11.24 10.42
CA LYS A 156 -13.64 -10.18 10.48
C LYS A 156 -12.27 -10.76 10.19
N VAL A 157 -11.40 -9.97 9.58
CA VAL A 157 -10.01 -10.38 9.34
C VAL A 157 -9.34 -10.63 10.69
N PHE A 158 -8.80 -11.84 10.86
CA PHE A 158 -8.09 -12.27 12.05
C PHE A 158 -6.59 -12.23 11.86
N SER A 159 -6.12 -12.62 10.68
CA SER A 159 -4.70 -12.55 10.30
C SER A 159 -4.53 -12.64 8.79
N ILE A 160 -3.36 -12.23 8.31
CA ILE A 160 -2.95 -12.40 6.92
C ILE A 160 -1.61 -13.13 6.92
N ILE A 161 -1.56 -14.28 6.24
CA ILE A 161 -0.37 -15.13 6.18
C ILE A 161 0.22 -15.04 4.79
N GLU A 162 1.47 -14.62 4.70
CA GLU A 162 2.18 -14.52 3.42
C GLU A 162 2.39 -15.91 2.78
N GLU A 163 2.43 -15.97 1.44
CA GLU A 163 2.61 -17.22 0.68
C GLU A 163 3.77 -18.07 1.18
N LYS A 164 4.89 -17.44 1.53
CA LYS A 164 6.11 -18.11 2.00
C LYS A 164 5.93 -18.79 3.36
N ASP A 165 4.98 -18.29 4.17
CA ASP A 165 4.74 -18.70 5.55
C ASP A 165 3.53 -19.62 5.70
N ALA A 166 2.71 -19.67 4.66
CA ALA A 166 1.49 -20.48 4.65
C ALA A 166 1.80 -21.97 4.61
N ASN A 167 1.22 -22.74 5.54
CA ASN A 167 1.23 -24.17 5.50
C ASN A 167 0.32 -24.72 4.38
N LYS A 168 0.31 -26.05 4.17
CA LYS A 168 -0.43 -26.68 3.09
C LYS A 168 -1.94 -26.37 3.10
N SER A 169 -2.58 -26.39 4.27
CA SER A 169 -4.01 -26.06 4.40
C SER A 169 -4.29 -24.57 4.19
N GLN A 170 -3.42 -23.70 4.65
CA GLN A 170 -3.55 -22.26 4.45
C GLN A 170 -3.38 -21.87 2.98
N LYS A 171 -2.49 -22.54 2.24
CA LYS A 171 -2.30 -22.32 0.79
C LYS A 171 -3.56 -22.60 -0.05
N SER A 172 -4.49 -23.42 0.43
CA SER A 172 -5.76 -23.68 -0.25
C SER A 172 -6.82 -22.57 -0.05
N ILE A 173 -6.59 -21.63 0.87
CA ILE A 173 -7.49 -20.50 1.08
C ILE A 173 -7.47 -19.60 -0.16
N ASN A 174 -8.65 -19.34 -0.71
CA ASN A 174 -8.84 -18.54 -1.92
C ASN A 174 -9.09 -17.04 -1.66
N LEU A 175 -9.22 -16.63 -0.39
CA LEU A 175 -9.36 -15.23 0.01
C LEU A 175 -7.96 -14.63 0.20
N CYS A 176 -7.64 -13.66 -0.63
CA CYS A 176 -6.30 -13.10 -0.74
C CYS A 176 -6.26 -11.60 -0.40
N ASN A 177 -5.12 -11.16 0.14
CA ASN A 177 -4.82 -9.78 0.42
C ASN A 177 -4.42 -9.05 -0.88
N THR A 178 -4.97 -7.85 -1.09
CA THR A 178 -4.57 -6.98 -2.21
C THR A 178 -3.35 -6.11 -1.91
N GLY A 179 -2.93 -6.03 -0.64
CA GLY A 179 -1.90 -5.08 -0.20
C GLY A 179 -2.41 -3.64 -0.01
N ILE A 180 -3.74 -3.44 0.01
CA ILE A 180 -4.36 -2.12 0.17
C ILE A 180 -5.00 -2.04 1.54
N TYR A 181 -4.58 -1.02 2.33
CA TYR A 181 -5.02 -0.81 3.70
C TYR A 181 -5.53 0.60 3.91
N ILE A 182 -6.44 0.78 4.87
CA ILE A 182 -6.86 2.08 5.38
C ILE A 182 -6.90 2.07 6.90
N SER A 183 -6.37 3.10 7.54
CA SER A 183 -6.42 3.29 9.00
C SER A 183 -6.28 4.76 9.35
N ASP A 184 -6.50 5.12 10.61
CA ASP A 184 -6.01 6.40 11.13
C ASP A 184 -4.48 6.45 11.07
N ILE A 185 -3.91 7.61 10.73
CA ILE A 185 -2.45 7.79 10.61
C ILE A 185 -1.75 7.40 11.91
N SER A 186 -2.24 7.89 13.05
CA SER A 186 -1.66 7.59 14.36
C SER A 186 -1.71 6.11 14.70
N LEU A 187 -2.84 5.45 14.43
CA LEU A 187 -3.00 4.03 14.68
C LEU A 187 -2.08 3.19 13.78
N LEU A 188 -1.99 3.52 12.49
CA LEU A 188 -1.10 2.81 11.58
C LEU A 188 0.33 2.78 12.09
N PHE A 189 0.88 3.95 12.46
CA PHE A 189 2.27 4.01 12.95
C PHE A 189 2.45 3.40 14.34
N LYS A 190 1.42 3.41 15.18
CA LYS A 190 1.41 2.66 16.45
C LYS A 190 1.48 1.15 16.17
N LEU A 191 0.66 0.60 15.28
CA LEU A 191 0.69 -0.81 14.92
C LEU A 191 2.02 -1.19 14.28
N LEU A 192 2.54 -0.38 13.35
CA LEU A 192 3.84 -0.61 12.71
C LEU A 192 5.00 -0.64 13.71
N SER A 193 4.93 0.11 14.81
CA SER A 193 5.96 0.07 15.86
C SER A 193 6.00 -1.25 16.62
N LEU A 194 4.95 -2.05 16.55
CA LEU A 194 4.86 -3.39 17.17
C LEU A 194 5.33 -4.50 16.22
N VAL A 195 5.42 -4.22 14.92
CA VAL A 195 5.91 -5.20 13.93
C VAL A 195 7.38 -5.48 14.16
N LYS A 196 7.71 -6.74 14.43
CA LYS A 196 9.08 -7.19 14.67
C LYS A 196 9.80 -7.50 13.36
N PHE A 197 11.08 -7.15 13.31
CA PHE A 197 11.94 -7.61 12.23
C PHE A 197 12.13 -9.12 12.33
N ASN A 198 11.74 -9.84 11.30
CA ASN A 198 11.97 -11.28 11.23
C ASN A 198 13.40 -11.53 10.74
N SER A 199 14.31 -11.89 11.66
CA SER A 199 15.72 -12.11 11.36
C SER A 199 15.97 -13.24 10.36
N ASN A 200 15.13 -14.28 10.37
CA ASN A 200 15.27 -15.41 9.46
C ASN A 200 14.89 -15.03 8.02
N LYS A 201 13.93 -14.13 7.84
CA LYS A 201 13.45 -13.68 6.53
C LYS A 201 14.04 -12.34 6.10
N LYS A 202 14.68 -11.61 7.03
CA LYS A 202 15.19 -10.25 6.85
C LYS A 202 14.11 -9.26 6.36
N GLU A 203 12.86 -9.49 6.76
CA GLU A 203 11.68 -8.73 6.29
C GLU A 203 10.75 -8.35 7.45
N MET A 204 10.07 -7.21 7.30
CA MET A 204 8.96 -6.73 8.13
C MET A 204 7.74 -6.65 7.23
N TYR A 205 6.74 -7.46 7.45
CA TYR A 205 5.54 -7.49 6.61
C TYR A 205 4.50 -6.48 7.08
N LEU A 206 3.88 -5.76 6.16
CA LEU A 206 2.74 -4.91 6.48
C LEU A 206 1.53 -5.72 6.96
N THR A 207 1.42 -6.97 6.54
CA THR A 207 0.39 -7.93 6.98
C THR A 207 0.44 -8.23 8.49
N ASP A 208 1.57 -7.98 9.16
CA ASP A 208 1.73 -8.22 10.60
C ASP A 208 1.04 -7.15 11.49
N ILE A 209 0.44 -6.10 10.88
CA ILE A 209 -0.37 -5.11 11.63
C ILE A 209 -1.81 -5.57 11.87
N VAL A 210 -2.21 -6.73 11.31
CA VAL A 210 -3.58 -7.28 11.39
C VAL A 210 -3.72 -8.23 12.56
#